data_02c17e0ae43a0a8510724335e11682fa
#
_entry.id   02c17e0ae43a0a8510724335e11682fa
#
_cell.length_a   1.000
_cell.length_b   1.000
_cell.length_c   1.000
_cell.angle_alpha   90.00
_cell.angle_beta   90.00
_cell.angle_gamma   90.00
#
_symmetry.space_group_name_H-M   'P 1'
#
loop_
_entity.id
_entity.type
_entity.pdbx_description
1 polymer ?
#
loop_
_entity_poly.entity_id
_entity_poly.type
_entity_poly.pdbx_seq_one_letter_code
_entity_poly.pdbx_strand_id
1 'polypeptide(L)'
;MNYSKMLKYDASNWDGITATIFFCGCRFRCPGCFNSELWDFNCGKKFDKKAEKEFISYAKNPHVDGICLLGGEVFQQDLDEMLDFVIKLTREVKKQIHVWSGYTFEELMNNEKMMVILHYIDTLVDGPFIFEKKDLTLKYRGSSNQRVIDVKKSLEVGEVVILHE
;
A
#
# COMPACT_ATOMS: atom_id res chain seq x y z
N MET A 1 -8.91 -3.39 -11.96
CA MET A 1 -7.64 -3.72 -11.25
C MET A 1 -7.42 -5.22 -11.23
N ASN A 2 -6.17 -5.63 -11.24
CA ASN A 2 -5.77 -7.03 -11.05
C ASN A 2 -4.91 -7.18 -9.80
N TYR A 3 -4.93 -8.36 -9.21
CA TYR A 3 -4.10 -8.67 -8.04
C TYR A 3 -3.39 -10.03 -8.24
N SER A 4 -2.20 -10.13 -7.67
CA SER A 4 -1.40 -11.35 -7.76
C SER A 4 -1.81 -12.36 -6.69
N LYS A 5 -1.90 -11.90 -5.45
CA LYS A 5 -2.26 -12.76 -4.32
C LYS A 5 -2.84 -11.96 -3.16
N MET A 6 -3.57 -12.65 -2.32
CA MET A 6 -4.03 -12.17 -1.02
C MET A 6 -3.48 -13.08 0.06
N LEU A 7 -3.03 -12.50 1.17
CA LEU A 7 -2.56 -13.24 2.33
C LEU A 7 -3.52 -12.98 3.49
N LYS A 8 -4.12 -14.05 3.98
CA LYS A 8 -5.09 -13.98 5.08
C LYS A 8 -4.42 -13.66 6.41
N TYR A 9 -3.25 -14.23 6.65
CA TYR A 9 -2.45 -14.04 7.87
C TYR A 9 -1.01 -13.77 7.48
N ASP A 10 -0.65 -12.50 7.37
CA ASP A 10 0.69 -12.08 6.98
C ASP A 10 1.41 -11.44 8.17
N ALA A 11 2.56 -11.99 8.54
CA ALA A 11 3.39 -11.49 9.63
C ALA A 11 4.66 -10.80 9.15
N SER A 12 4.84 -10.64 7.83
CA SER A 12 6.13 -10.22 7.27
C SER A 12 6.19 -8.77 6.80
N ASN A 13 5.07 -8.14 6.49
CA ASN A 13 5.08 -6.79 5.89
C ASN A 13 4.88 -5.67 6.90
N TRP A 14 4.21 -5.92 8.00
CA TRP A 14 4.00 -4.94 9.07
C TRP A 14 3.99 -5.65 10.43
N ASP A 15 3.99 -4.87 11.50
CA ASP A 15 3.89 -5.44 12.85
C ASP A 15 2.54 -6.13 13.05
N GLY A 16 2.52 -7.19 13.83
CA GLY A 16 1.33 -7.98 14.06
C GLY A 16 0.98 -8.86 12.87
N ILE A 17 -0.28 -9.25 12.79
CA ILE A 17 -0.82 -10.07 11.71
C ILE A 17 -1.67 -9.19 10.81
N THR A 18 -1.39 -9.17 9.50
CA THR A 18 -2.13 -8.33 8.57
C THR A 18 -2.81 -9.15 7.47
N ALA A 19 -3.96 -8.64 7.00
CA ALA A 19 -4.52 -9.07 5.73
C ALA A 19 -3.81 -8.27 4.65
N THR A 20 -3.20 -8.93 3.70
CA THR A 20 -2.32 -8.30 2.70
C THR A 20 -2.78 -8.64 1.30
N ILE A 21 -2.78 -7.64 0.42
CA ILE A 21 -3.05 -7.84 -1.00
C ILE A 21 -1.95 -7.20 -1.85
N PHE A 22 -1.52 -7.94 -2.88
CA PHE A 22 -0.51 -7.51 -3.84
C PHE A 22 -1.20 -7.21 -5.17
N PHE A 23 -1.28 -5.93 -5.53
CA PHE A 23 -1.85 -5.51 -6.82
C PHE A 23 -0.85 -5.70 -7.95
N CYS A 24 -1.36 -5.95 -9.15
CA CYS A 24 -0.57 -6.01 -10.38
C CYS A 24 -0.53 -4.63 -11.03
N GLY A 25 0.63 -4.28 -11.59
CA GLY A 25 0.82 -3.07 -12.38
C GLY A 25 1.68 -2.02 -11.69
N CYS A 26 2.80 -1.71 -12.36
CA CYS A 26 3.69 -0.64 -11.90
C CYS A 26 4.52 -0.14 -13.09
N ARG A 27 4.49 1.17 -13.34
CA ARG A 27 5.26 1.81 -14.41
C ARG A 27 6.63 2.28 -13.96
N PHE A 28 6.94 2.25 -12.67
CA PHE A 28 8.23 2.72 -12.16
C PHE A 28 9.40 1.87 -12.62
N ARG A 29 9.22 0.56 -12.67
CA ARG A 29 10.24 -0.41 -13.11
C ARG A 29 11.58 -0.19 -12.44
N CYS A 30 11.58 -0.04 -11.11
CA CYS A 30 12.79 0.21 -10.32
C CYS A 30 13.80 -0.93 -10.51
N PRO A 31 15.06 -0.63 -10.86
CA PRO A 31 16.08 -1.68 -10.94
C PRO A 31 16.22 -2.42 -9.61
N GLY A 32 16.20 -3.76 -9.67
CA GLY A 32 16.30 -4.60 -8.48
C GLY A 32 15.03 -4.69 -7.63
N CYS A 33 13.89 -4.24 -8.17
CA CYS A 33 12.60 -4.32 -7.48
C CYS A 33 12.31 -5.74 -6.99
N PHE A 34 11.85 -5.88 -5.73
CA PHE A 34 11.53 -7.17 -5.13
C PHE A 34 10.33 -7.85 -5.78
N ASN A 35 9.43 -7.08 -6.40
CA ASN A 35 8.19 -7.57 -6.99
C ASN A 35 8.12 -7.28 -8.49
N SER A 36 9.23 -7.44 -9.21
CA SER A 36 9.27 -7.16 -10.66
C SER A 36 8.27 -8.00 -11.47
N GLU A 37 7.90 -9.17 -10.99
CA GLU A 37 6.87 -10.01 -11.62
C GLU A 37 5.48 -9.37 -11.56
N LEU A 38 5.29 -8.34 -10.76
CA LEU A 38 4.03 -7.62 -10.63
C LEU A 38 3.96 -6.34 -11.48
N TRP A 39 4.93 -6.08 -12.33
CA TRP A 39 4.91 -4.87 -13.18
C TRP A 39 3.80 -4.87 -14.22
N ASP A 40 3.41 -6.05 -14.70
CA ASP A 40 2.35 -6.20 -15.71
C ASP A 40 0.98 -5.98 -15.08
N PHE A 41 0.24 -4.99 -15.57
CA PHE A 41 -1.11 -4.68 -15.09
C PHE A 41 -2.10 -5.82 -15.30
N ASN A 42 -1.81 -6.74 -16.21
CA ASN A 42 -2.66 -7.90 -16.52
C ASN A 42 -2.26 -9.16 -15.77
N CYS A 43 -1.29 -9.09 -14.86
CA CYS A 43 -0.90 -10.27 -14.11
C CYS A 43 -2.01 -10.73 -13.17
N GLY A 44 -1.88 -11.95 -12.64
CA GLY A 44 -2.77 -12.46 -11.61
C GLY A 44 -4.23 -12.60 -12.03
N LYS A 45 -5.10 -12.21 -11.15
CA LYS A 45 -6.56 -12.33 -11.29
C LYS A 45 -7.23 -10.97 -11.23
N LYS A 46 -8.41 -10.86 -11.84
CA LYS A 46 -9.20 -9.64 -11.77
C LYS A 46 -9.69 -9.41 -10.34
N PHE A 47 -9.50 -8.17 -9.86
CA PHE A 47 -10.04 -7.75 -8.57
C PHE A 47 -11.49 -7.33 -8.74
N ASP A 48 -12.36 -8.33 -8.86
CA ASP A 48 -13.80 -8.16 -9.01
C ASP A 48 -14.49 -8.04 -7.63
N LYS A 49 -15.81 -7.94 -7.64
CA LYS A 49 -16.57 -7.82 -6.40
C LYS A 49 -16.44 -9.03 -5.48
N LYS A 50 -16.27 -10.22 -6.06
CA LYS A 50 -16.06 -11.45 -5.30
C LYS A 50 -14.71 -11.42 -4.59
N ALA A 51 -13.65 -11.01 -5.30
CA ALA A 51 -12.30 -10.87 -4.72
C ALA A 51 -12.27 -9.79 -3.64
N GLU A 52 -12.92 -8.65 -3.89
CA GLU A 52 -13.03 -7.57 -2.90
C GLU A 52 -13.71 -8.06 -1.62
N LYS A 53 -14.84 -8.76 -1.75
CA LYS A 53 -15.57 -9.31 -0.62
C LYS A 53 -14.73 -10.33 0.16
N GLU A 54 -13.98 -11.16 -0.55
CA GLU A 54 -13.06 -12.12 0.06
C GLU A 54 -11.99 -11.42 0.90
N PHE A 55 -11.34 -10.41 0.32
CA PHE A 55 -10.30 -9.65 1.02
C PHE A 55 -10.87 -8.94 2.26
N ILE A 56 -12.03 -8.32 2.13
CA ILE A 56 -12.69 -7.66 3.27
C ILE A 56 -12.99 -8.67 4.38
N SER A 57 -13.39 -9.89 4.03
CA SER A 57 -13.62 -10.94 5.02
C SER A 57 -12.33 -11.31 5.77
N TYR A 58 -11.19 -11.34 5.07
CA TYR A 58 -9.88 -11.55 5.71
C TYR A 58 -9.56 -10.41 6.67
N ALA A 59 -9.77 -9.18 6.25
CA ALA A 59 -9.48 -8.00 7.06
C ALA A 59 -10.36 -7.91 8.31
N LYS A 60 -11.57 -8.44 8.25
CA LYS A 60 -12.51 -8.45 9.39
C LYS A 60 -12.17 -9.50 10.44
N ASN A 61 -11.30 -10.45 10.14
CA ASN A 61 -10.98 -11.52 11.07
C ASN A 61 -10.42 -10.95 12.39
N PRO A 62 -10.94 -11.38 13.56
CA PRO A 62 -10.49 -10.86 14.86
C PRO A 62 -9.01 -11.03 15.15
N HIS A 63 -8.36 -12.01 14.51
CA HIS A 63 -6.92 -12.26 14.68
C HIS A 63 -6.03 -11.40 13.77
N VAL A 64 -6.64 -10.58 12.91
CA VAL A 64 -5.92 -9.67 12.03
C VAL A 64 -5.88 -8.28 12.65
N ASP A 65 -4.67 -7.71 12.76
CA ASP A 65 -4.43 -6.43 13.43
C ASP A 65 -4.50 -5.23 12.47
N GLY A 66 -4.23 -5.45 11.19
CA GLY A 66 -4.18 -4.37 10.21
C GLY A 66 -4.26 -4.88 8.77
N ILE A 67 -4.19 -3.93 7.85
CA ILE A 67 -4.33 -4.18 6.40
C ILE A 67 -3.09 -3.63 5.68
N CYS A 68 -2.53 -4.43 4.77
CA CYS A 68 -1.41 -3.99 3.92
C CYS A 68 -1.81 -4.02 2.44
N LEU A 69 -1.63 -2.89 1.76
CA LEU A 69 -1.84 -2.77 0.33
C LEU A 69 -0.49 -2.51 -0.34
N LEU A 70 -0.05 -3.43 -1.15
CA LEU A 70 1.23 -3.33 -1.85
C LEU A 70 1.21 -4.10 -3.16
N GLY A 71 2.37 -4.49 -3.67
CA GLY A 71 2.51 -5.27 -4.89
C GLY A 71 3.30 -4.52 -5.92
N GLY A 72 2.66 -4.21 -7.05
CA GLY A 72 3.05 -3.22 -8.03
C GLY A 72 2.91 -1.82 -7.43
N GLU A 73 2.02 -1.01 -7.98
CA GLU A 73 1.83 0.36 -7.48
C GLU A 73 0.35 0.64 -7.22
N VAL A 74 0.01 0.87 -5.96
CA VAL A 74 -1.37 1.15 -5.53
C VAL A 74 -1.93 2.40 -6.21
N PHE A 75 -1.13 3.45 -6.36
CA PHE A 75 -1.57 4.73 -6.91
C PHE A 75 -1.51 4.80 -8.45
N GLN A 76 -1.12 3.73 -9.12
CA GLN A 76 -1.21 3.61 -10.58
C GLN A 76 -2.35 2.70 -11.02
N GLN A 77 -3.14 2.21 -10.09
CA GLN A 77 -4.38 1.50 -10.40
C GLN A 77 -5.44 2.49 -10.92
N ASP A 78 -6.59 1.99 -11.35
CA ASP A 78 -7.74 2.87 -11.60
C ASP A 78 -8.06 3.59 -10.28
N LEU A 79 -7.86 4.91 -10.25
CA LEU A 79 -7.95 5.67 -9.00
C LEU A 79 -9.36 5.74 -8.45
N ASP A 80 -10.38 5.69 -9.31
CA ASP A 80 -11.76 5.67 -8.85
C ASP A 80 -12.10 4.33 -8.20
N GLU A 81 -11.69 3.21 -8.80
CA GLU A 81 -11.84 1.89 -8.19
C GLU A 81 -11.07 1.78 -6.87
N MET A 82 -9.83 2.28 -6.84
CA MET A 82 -9.01 2.23 -5.62
C MET A 82 -9.62 3.07 -4.51
N LEU A 83 -10.15 4.25 -4.85
CA LEU A 83 -10.83 5.10 -3.87
C LEU A 83 -12.05 4.40 -3.28
N ASP A 84 -12.89 3.82 -4.13
CA ASP A 84 -14.07 3.07 -3.66
C ASP A 84 -13.67 1.92 -2.73
N PHE A 85 -12.60 1.23 -3.06
CA PHE A 85 -12.09 0.13 -2.24
C PHE A 85 -11.61 0.60 -0.87
N VAL A 86 -10.78 1.65 -0.80
CA VAL A 86 -10.26 2.12 0.50
C VAL A 86 -11.36 2.76 1.34
N ILE A 87 -12.35 3.40 0.73
CA ILE A 87 -13.53 3.89 1.43
C ILE A 87 -14.28 2.72 2.07
N LYS A 88 -14.52 1.67 1.30
CA LYS A 88 -15.21 0.47 1.79
C LYS A 88 -14.44 -0.20 2.93
N LEU A 89 -13.12 -0.32 2.79
CA LEU A 89 -12.27 -0.84 3.88
C LEU A 89 -12.42 -0.01 5.15
N THR A 90 -12.35 1.30 5.04
CA THR A 90 -12.47 2.20 6.19
C THR A 90 -13.84 2.09 6.86
N ARG A 91 -14.89 1.94 6.05
CA ARG A 91 -16.28 1.85 6.55
C ARG A 91 -16.56 0.51 7.21
N GLU A 92 -16.13 -0.59 6.60
CA GLU A 92 -16.49 -1.95 7.05
C GLU A 92 -15.45 -2.54 7.98
N VAL A 93 -14.18 -2.11 7.90
CA VAL A 93 -13.08 -2.66 8.69
C VAL A 93 -12.39 -1.51 9.42
N LYS A 94 -12.54 -1.45 10.73
CA LYS A 94 -11.95 -0.38 11.55
C LYS A 94 -10.53 -0.76 12.01
N LYS A 95 -9.62 -0.89 11.05
CA LYS A 95 -8.22 -1.24 11.28
C LYS A 95 -7.32 -0.35 10.45
N GLN A 96 -6.06 -0.22 10.86
CA GLN A 96 -5.09 0.60 10.15
C GLN A 96 -4.78 0.04 8.78
N ILE A 97 -4.63 0.93 7.80
CA ILE A 97 -4.28 0.60 6.43
C ILE A 97 -2.86 1.11 6.16
N HIS A 98 -1.97 0.18 5.82
CA HIS A 98 -0.57 0.45 5.51
C HIS A 98 -0.34 0.27 4.02
N VAL A 99 0.27 1.27 3.37
CA VAL A 99 0.47 1.29 1.91
C VAL A 99 1.93 1.54 1.58
N TRP A 100 2.44 0.85 0.57
CA TRP A 100 3.75 1.08 -0.02
C TRP A 100 3.57 1.70 -1.40
N SER A 101 4.33 2.75 -1.69
CA SER A 101 4.26 3.45 -2.99
C SER A 101 5.65 3.92 -3.43
N GLY A 102 5.88 3.87 -4.74
CA GLY A 102 7.07 4.48 -5.33
C GLY A 102 6.95 6.00 -5.44
N TYR A 103 5.76 6.56 -5.31
CA TYR A 103 5.56 8.00 -5.23
C TYR A 103 5.99 8.52 -3.87
N THR A 104 6.46 9.76 -3.81
CA THR A 104 6.66 10.45 -2.54
C THR A 104 5.33 11.01 -2.03
N PHE A 105 5.25 11.26 -0.74
CA PHE A 105 4.09 11.92 -0.13
C PHE A 105 3.75 13.23 -0.86
N GLU A 106 4.77 14.01 -1.18
CA GLU A 106 4.61 15.30 -1.85
C GLU A 106 4.03 15.14 -3.25
N GLU A 107 4.47 14.13 -4.00
CA GLU A 107 3.92 13.81 -5.33
C GLU A 107 2.45 13.40 -5.23
N LEU A 108 2.10 12.59 -4.24
CA LEU A 108 0.71 12.16 -4.04
C LEU A 108 -0.18 13.35 -3.67
N MET A 109 0.32 14.28 -2.88
CA MET A 109 -0.43 15.48 -2.49
C MET A 109 -0.65 16.45 -3.66
N ASN A 110 0.16 16.35 -4.71
CA ASN A 110 0.03 17.18 -5.91
C ASN A 110 -0.97 16.63 -6.93
N ASN A 111 -1.54 15.46 -6.70
CA ASN A 111 -2.57 14.87 -7.56
C ASN A 111 -3.87 14.77 -6.75
N GLU A 112 -4.93 15.42 -7.24
CA GLU A 112 -6.18 15.53 -6.49
C GLU A 112 -6.78 14.18 -6.11
N LYS A 113 -6.85 13.22 -7.05
CA LYS A 113 -7.42 11.88 -6.78
C LYS A 113 -6.53 11.07 -5.83
N MET A 114 -5.22 11.13 -6.01
CA MET A 114 -4.27 10.45 -5.13
C MET A 114 -4.32 11.01 -3.72
N MET A 115 -4.41 12.33 -3.60
CA MET A 115 -4.55 13.01 -2.30
C MET A 115 -5.80 12.55 -1.56
N VAL A 116 -6.92 12.41 -2.26
CA VAL A 116 -8.17 11.94 -1.64
C VAL A 116 -8.01 10.52 -1.11
N ILE A 117 -7.39 9.63 -1.89
CA ILE A 117 -7.09 8.26 -1.43
C ILE A 117 -6.21 8.28 -0.19
N LEU A 118 -5.20 9.16 -0.18
CA LEU A 118 -4.26 9.26 0.93
C LEU A 118 -4.95 9.57 2.26
N HIS A 119 -6.07 10.30 2.23
CA HIS A 119 -6.85 10.61 3.44
C HIS A 119 -7.45 9.37 4.12
N TYR A 120 -7.54 8.23 3.43
CA TYR A 120 -8.07 6.99 3.99
C TYR A 120 -6.97 6.03 4.45
N ILE A 121 -5.71 6.42 4.34
CA ILE A 121 -4.54 5.60 4.67
C ILE A 121 -3.93 6.07 5.97
N ASP A 122 -3.48 5.13 6.80
CA ASP A 122 -2.86 5.46 8.10
C ASP A 122 -1.35 5.57 8.01
N THR A 123 -0.71 4.68 7.24
CA THR A 123 0.75 4.65 7.10
C THR A 123 1.13 4.54 5.64
N LEU A 124 2.14 5.31 5.23
CA LEU A 124 2.69 5.27 3.88
C LEU A 124 4.20 5.02 3.96
N VAL A 125 4.66 3.99 3.27
CA VAL A 125 6.09 3.83 2.98
C VAL A 125 6.29 4.39 1.58
N ASP A 126 6.99 5.54 1.48
CA ASP A 126 7.01 6.33 0.26
C ASP A 126 8.38 6.37 -0.42
N GLY A 127 8.35 6.70 -1.70
CA GLY A 127 9.53 6.88 -2.53
C GLY A 127 9.93 5.63 -3.31
N PRO A 128 10.65 5.80 -4.42
CA PRO A 128 11.06 4.69 -5.27
C PRO A 128 12.10 3.82 -4.58
N PHE A 129 12.11 2.52 -4.92
CA PHE A 129 13.21 1.65 -4.50
C PHE A 129 14.47 2.04 -5.30
N ILE A 130 15.54 2.35 -4.58
CA ILE A 130 16.83 2.69 -5.18
C ILE A 130 17.84 1.59 -4.81
N PHE A 131 18.28 0.83 -5.81
CA PHE A 131 19.14 -0.34 -5.62
C PHE A 131 20.43 0.00 -4.86
N GLU A 132 21.05 1.13 -5.16
CA GLU A 132 22.29 1.59 -4.52
C GLU A 132 22.09 1.94 -3.03
N LYS A 133 20.83 2.10 -2.61
CA LYS A 133 20.46 2.40 -1.22
C LYS A 133 19.75 1.23 -0.54
N LYS A 134 19.79 0.06 -1.17
CA LYS A 134 19.17 -1.16 -0.64
C LYS A 134 19.78 -1.48 0.73
N ASP A 135 18.91 -1.75 1.71
CA ASP A 135 19.33 -2.09 3.06
C ASP A 135 18.28 -2.99 3.71
N LEU A 136 18.60 -4.28 3.82
CA LEU A 136 17.69 -5.29 4.36
C LEU A 136 17.52 -5.20 5.89
N THR A 137 18.31 -4.36 6.56
CA THR A 137 18.17 -4.16 8.00
C THR A 137 17.09 -3.15 8.37
N LEU A 138 16.61 -2.38 7.39
CA LEU A 138 15.57 -1.37 7.61
C LEU A 138 14.20 -2.02 7.80
N LYS A 139 13.42 -1.51 8.75
CA LYS A 139 12.04 -1.93 8.93
C LYS A 139 11.15 -1.30 7.85
N TYR A 140 10.29 -2.11 7.25
CA TYR A 140 9.23 -1.73 6.31
C TYR A 140 9.71 -1.16 4.98
N ARG A 141 11.01 -0.88 4.82
CA ARG A 141 11.58 -0.21 3.65
C ARG A 141 12.57 -1.12 2.94
N GLY A 142 12.66 -0.99 1.63
CA GLY A 142 13.66 -1.71 0.84
C GLY A 142 14.95 -0.94 0.65
N SER A 143 14.90 0.39 0.71
CA SER A 143 16.06 1.28 0.53
C SER A 143 16.00 2.48 1.47
N SER A 144 17.16 3.06 1.79
CA SER A 144 17.29 4.08 2.83
C SER A 144 16.65 5.43 2.49
N ASN A 145 16.39 5.69 1.21
CA ASN A 145 15.71 6.90 0.75
C ASN A 145 14.21 6.89 1.07
N GLN A 146 13.62 5.72 1.30
CA GLN A 146 12.19 5.59 1.59
C GLN A 146 11.89 6.01 3.03
N ARG A 147 10.69 6.55 3.22
CA ARG A 147 10.24 7.04 4.53
C ARG A 147 9.03 6.23 5.00
N VAL A 148 8.92 6.04 6.31
CA VAL A 148 7.73 5.46 6.95
C VAL A 148 6.97 6.61 7.58
N ILE A 149 5.83 6.97 7.00
CA ILE A 149 5.11 8.22 7.29
C ILE A 149 3.81 7.93 8.04
N ASP A 150 3.57 8.71 9.10
CA ASP A 150 2.26 8.79 9.76
C ASP A 150 1.39 9.73 8.91
N VAL A 151 0.51 9.15 8.09
CA VAL A 151 -0.28 9.92 7.13
C VAL A 151 -1.29 10.84 7.82
N LYS A 152 -2.02 10.32 8.78
CA LYS A 152 -3.05 11.11 9.49
C LYS A 152 -2.44 12.35 10.15
N LYS A 153 -1.34 12.16 10.85
CA LYS A 153 -0.65 13.27 11.51
C LYS A 153 -0.02 14.24 10.52
N SER A 154 0.53 13.71 9.42
CA SER A 154 1.11 14.56 8.35
C SER A 154 0.05 15.46 7.72
N LEU A 155 -1.13 14.93 7.44
CA LEU A 155 -2.24 15.71 6.90
C LEU A 155 -2.76 16.74 7.90
N GLU A 156 -2.77 16.40 9.18
CA GLU A 156 -3.24 17.30 10.25
C GLU A 156 -2.32 18.50 10.42
N VAL A 157 -0.99 18.29 10.43
CA VAL A 157 -0.02 19.38 10.68
C VAL A 157 0.50 20.05 9.41
N GLY A 158 0.20 19.51 8.24
CA GLY A 158 0.58 20.10 6.95
C GLY A 158 2.02 19.83 6.49
N GLU A 159 2.71 18.89 7.14
CA GLU A 159 4.07 18.47 6.74
C GLU A 159 4.28 16.98 7.07
N VAL A 160 5.29 16.37 6.43
CA VAL A 160 5.59 14.96 6.64
C VAL A 160 6.01 14.69 8.08
N VAL A 161 5.32 13.78 8.74
CA VAL A 161 5.65 13.28 10.08
C VAL A 161 6.13 11.84 9.94
N ILE A 162 7.36 11.59 10.33
CA ILE A 162 7.97 10.26 10.26
C ILE A 162 7.46 9.42 11.43
N LEU A 163 6.94 8.23 11.10
CA LEU A 163 6.46 7.26 12.09
C LEU A 163 7.60 6.40 12.61
N HIS A 164 8.56 6.07 11.74
CA HIS A 164 9.64 5.15 12.07
C HIS A 164 10.89 5.52 11.25
N GLU A 165 12.01 5.65 11.93
CA GLU A 165 13.30 5.97 11.29
C GLU A 165 14.20 4.76 11.04
#